data_e3cbcbb09ae9868b7370ce1730146330
#
_entry.id   e3cbcbb09ae9868b7370ce1730146330
#
_cell.length_a   1.000
_cell.length_b   1.000
_cell.length_c   1.000
_cell.angle_alpha   90.00
_cell.angle_beta   90.00
_cell.angle_gamma   90.00
#
_symmetry.space_group_name_H-M   'P 1'
#
loop_
_entity.id
_entity.type
_entity.pdbx_description
1 polymer ?
#
loop_
_entity_poly.entity_id
_entity_poly.type
_entity_poly.pdbx_seq_one_letter_code
_entity_poly.pdbx_strand_id
1 'polypeptide(L)'
;GYRLTLCNSNDDLEKEKRNLSLLERMNADGVILMTNMDEIHKEVGNCRIPVVMIDRQIEGGKEIACIQSNHYQGGRMSVEHLLECGCRHIVQMSGPLHLSSARKRHQGYLDVCRERGIEPAWIEGDYSFESGTEMAARLLEQYPDTDGIIAANDMVAISVYKELHRKGIRVPEDMQLIGFDNISLSSLFTPEITTIAQPIKRMGQDAVRMLTEYVAGAQINRNKVFDVKLIKRDTTL
;
A
#
# COMPACT_ATOMS: atom_id res chain seq x y z
N GLY A 1 30.07 2.77 -11.98
CA GLY A 1 28.66 2.82 -11.62
C GLY A 1 27.98 1.50 -11.88
N TYR A 2 26.80 1.30 -11.33
CA TYR A 2 26.00 0.10 -11.52
C TYR A 2 25.15 0.19 -12.80
N ARG A 3 24.80 -0.97 -13.36
CA ARG A 3 23.79 -1.11 -14.40
C ARG A 3 22.48 -1.58 -13.76
N LEU A 4 21.34 -1.06 -14.22
CA LEU A 4 20.03 -1.48 -13.77
C LEU A 4 19.38 -2.40 -14.81
N THR A 5 18.91 -3.57 -14.36
CA THR A 5 18.04 -4.45 -15.12
C THR A 5 16.68 -4.48 -14.45
N LEU A 6 15.61 -4.18 -15.20
CA LEU A 6 14.25 -4.25 -14.71
C LEU A 6 13.61 -5.56 -15.16
N CYS A 7 13.12 -6.34 -14.18
CA CYS A 7 12.33 -7.55 -14.42
C CYS A 7 10.91 -7.34 -13.90
N ASN A 8 9.91 -7.63 -14.70
CA ASN A 8 8.51 -7.55 -14.30
C ASN A 8 7.90 -8.95 -14.24
N SER A 9 7.36 -9.33 -13.07
CA SER A 9 6.68 -10.62 -12.86
C SER A 9 5.21 -10.59 -13.21
N ASN A 10 4.55 -9.42 -13.20
CA ASN A 10 3.10 -9.26 -13.34
C ASN A 10 2.32 -10.11 -12.34
N ASP A 11 2.78 -10.14 -11.09
CA ASP A 11 2.20 -10.94 -9.99
C ASP A 11 2.09 -12.46 -10.32
N ASP A 12 3.00 -12.98 -11.14
CA ASP A 12 3.15 -14.40 -11.45
C ASP A 12 4.35 -14.96 -10.65
N LEU A 13 4.06 -15.82 -9.67
CA LEU A 13 5.06 -16.41 -8.77
C LEU A 13 6.16 -17.18 -9.52
N GLU A 14 5.77 -17.97 -10.52
CA GLU A 14 6.74 -18.77 -11.28
C GLU A 14 7.64 -17.89 -12.15
N LYS A 15 7.11 -16.79 -12.67
CA LYS A 15 7.90 -15.80 -13.40
C LYS A 15 8.85 -15.05 -12.46
N GLU A 16 8.41 -14.75 -11.23
CA GLU A 16 9.24 -14.10 -10.22
C GLU A 16 10.42 -15.01 -9.80
N LYS A 17 10.16 -16.30 -9.55
CA LYS A 17 11.19 -17.31 -9.31
C LYS A 17 12.19 -17.42 -10.47
N ARG A 18 11.68 -17.45 -11.71
CA ARG A 18 12.54 -17.47 -12.91
C ARG A 18 13.40 -16.22 -13.02
N ASN A 19 12.84 -15.04 -12.70
CA ASN A 19 13.58 -13.77 -12.73
C ASN A 19 14.71 -13.77 -11.69
N LEU A 20 14.46 -14.22 -10.45
CA LEU A 20 15.50 -14.35 -9.43
C LEU A 20 16.61 -15.30 -9.87
N SER A 21 16.26 -16.49 -10.35
CA SER A 21 17.24 -17.46 -10.87
C SER A 21 18.03 -16.93 -12.08
N LEU A 22 17.42 -16.13 -12.94
CA LEU A 22 18.09 -15.49 -14.06
C LEU A 22 19.13 -14.47 -13.57
N LEU A 23 18.75 -13.60 -12.61
CA LEU A 23 19.65 -12.59 -12.05
C LEU A 23 20.86 -13.24 -11.35
N GLU A 24 20.67 -14.35 -10.62
CA GLU A 24 21.77 -15.13 -10.05
C GLU A 24 22.72 -15.68 -11.12
N ARG A 25 22.18 -16.27 -12.19
CA ARG A 25 23.01 -16.80 -13.30
C ARG A 25 23.76 -15.71 -14.07
N MET A 26 23.19 -14.50 -14.12
CA MET A 26 23.86 -13.34 -14.72
C MET A 26 24.89 -12.70 -13.81
N ASN A 27 25.11 -13.26 -12.61
CA ASN A 27 25.99 -12.72 -11.57
C ASN A 27 25.63 -11.24 -11.25
N ALA A 28 24.34 -10.95 -11.08
CA ALA A 28 23.92 -9.64 -10.61
C ALA A 28 24.50 -9.39 -9.21
N ASP A 29 24.93 -8.15 -8.92
CA ASP A 29 25.51 -7.80 -7.61
C ASP A 29 24.47 -7.85 -6.50
N GLY A 30 23.19 -7.64 -6.81
CA GLY A 30 22.10 -7.71 -5.86
C GLY A 30 20.74 -7.40 -6.48
N VAL A 31 19.67 -7.54 -5.70
CA VAL A 31 18.28 -7.38 -6.12
C VAL A 31 17.53 -6.44 -5.19
N ILE A 32 16.78 -5.52 -5.76
CA ILE A 32 15.70 -4.83 -5.07
C ILE A 32 14.40 -5.48 -5.50
N LEU A 33 13.66 -6.07 -4.55
CA LEU A 33 12.45 -6.83 -4.80
C LEU A 33 11.21 -6.09 -4.29
N MET A 34 10.21 -5.97 -5.17
CA MET A 34 8.85 -5.56 -4.82
C MET A 34 7.92 -6.70 -5.24
N THR A 35 7.24 -7.32 -4.30
CA THR A 35 6.43 -8.51 -4.57
C THR A 35 5.08 -8.46 -3.86
N ASN A 36 4.07 -9.09 -4.46
CA ASN A 36 2.78 -9.40 -3.86
C ASN A 36 2.67 -10.88 -3.44
N MET A 37 3.77 -11.66 -3.58
CA MET A 37 3.79 -13.11 -3.38
C MET A 37 4.53 -13.46 -2.09
N ASP A 38 3.81 -13.82 -1.03
CA ASP A 38 4.45 -14.27 0.21
C ASP A 38 5.20 -15.59 0.02
N GLU A 39 4.76 -16.42 -0.94
CA GLU A 39 5.33 -17.72 -1.26
C GLU A 39 6.76 -17.66 -1.81
N ILE A 40 7.23 -16.49 -2.26
CA ILE A 40 8.60 -16.27 -2.76
C ILE A 40 9.65 -16.36 -1.64
N HIS A 41 9.24 -16.45 -0.36
CA HIS A 41 10.11 -16.40 0.81
C HIS A 41 11.25 -17.43 0.79
N LYS A 42 11.00 -18.64 0.25
CA LYS A 42 12.01 -19.71 0.16
C LYS A 42 13.09 -19.34 -0.84
N GLU A 43 12.70 -18.85 -2.01
CA GLU A 43 13.60 -18.45 -3.08
C GLU A 43 14.46 -17.27 -2.65
N VAL A 44 13.85 -16.25 -2.04
CA VAL A 44 14.56 -15.08 -1.50
C VAL A 44 15.50 -15.47 -0.36
N GLY A 45 15.08 -16.34 0.56
CA GLY A 45 15.90 -16.84 1.65
C GLY A 45 17.10 -17.69 1.21
N ASN A 46 17.00 -18.36 0.05
CA ASN A 46 18.05 -19.18 -0.55
C ASN A 46 18.86 -18.43 -1.61
N CYS A 47 18.47 -17.20 -1.95
CA CYS A 47 19.15 -16.38 -2.94
C CYS A 47 20.62 -16.16 -2.53
N ARG A 48 21.54 -16.33 -3.47
CA ARG A 48 22.99 -16.21 -3.24
C ARG A 48 23.47 -14.77 -3.29
N ILE A 49 22.72 -13.92 -3.98
CA ILE A 49 23.00 -12.49 -4.07
C ILE A 49 22.18 -11.71 -3.04
N PRO A 50 22.68 -10.56 -2.55
CA PRO A 50 21.95 -9.71 -1.62
C PRO A 50 20.58 -9.29 -2.15
N VAL A 51 19.54 -9.40 -1.31
CA VAL A 51 18.19 -8.95 -1.61
C VAL A 51 17.77 -7.89 -0.61
N VAL A 52 17.23 -6.77 -1.11
CA VAL A 52 16.54 -5.74 -0.33
C VAL A 52 15.10 -5.65 -0.80
N MET A 53 14.16 -5.84 0.12
CA MET A 53 12.74 -5.72 -0.17
C MET A 53 12.23 -4.31 0.07
N ILE A 54 11.25 -3.88 -0.72
CA ILE A 54 10.53 -2.61 -0.55
C ILE A 54 9.05 -2.87 -0.31
N ASP A 55 8.49 -2.10 0.64
CA ASP A 55 7.07 -1.96 0.96
C ASP A 55 6.48 -3.14 1.75
N ARG A 56 6.89 -4.35 1.52
CA ARG A 56 6.33 -5.54 2.16
C ARG A 56 7.41 -6.37 2.83
N GLN A 57 7.04 -6.92 3.97
CA GLN A 57 7.88 -7.85 4.71
C GLN A 57 7.32 -9.26 4.51
N ILE A 58 8.16 -10.17 4.08
CA ILE A 58 7.83 -11.59 4.02
C ILE A 58 8.08 -12.21 5.41
N GLU A 59 7.09 -12.93 5.93
CA GLU A 59 7.19 -13.67 7.19
C GLU A 59 7.79 -15.06 6.96
N GLY A 60 8.59 -15.56 7.89
CA GLY A 60 8.99 -16.98 7.94
C GLY A 60 10.32 -17.36 7.30
N GLY A 61 11.34 -16.51 7.28
CA GLY A 61 12.65 -16.85 6.72
C GLY A 61 13.83 -16.18 7.40
N LYS A 62 15.02 -16.26 6.76
CA LYS A 62 16.17 -15.43 7.12
C LYS A 62 15.73 -13.98 7.15
N GLU A 63 16.27 -13.22 8.07
CA GLU A 63 16.02 -11.78 8.20
C GLU A 63 16.48 -11.06 6.91
N ILE A 64 15.52 -10.84 6.00
CA ILE A 64 15.76 -10.16 4.72
C ILE A 64 15.71 -8.66 4.96
N ALA A 65 16.63 -7.92 4.34
CA ALA A 65 16.65 -6.47 4.44
C ALA A 65 15.36 -5.89 3.81
N CYS A 66 14.63 -5.07 4.56
CA CYS A 66 13.34 -4.52 4.16
C CYS A 66 13.25 -3.03 4.47
N ILE A 67 12.72 -2.28 3.50
CA ILE A 67 12.36 -0.88 3.64
C ILE A 67 10.85 -0.77 3.44
N GLN A 68 10.14 -0.24 4.43
CA GLN A 68 8.69 -0.14 4.38
C GLN A 68 8.19 1.20 4.94
N SER A 69 6.98 1.57 4.57
CA SER A 69 6.24 2.66 5.22
C SER A 69 5.57 2.17 6.51
N ASN A 70 5.29 3.10 7.41
CA ASN A 70 4.50 2.82 8.61
C ASN A 70 3.02 2.65 8.23
N HIS A 71 2.69 1.51 7.65
CA HIS A 71 1.34 1.18 7.20
C HIS A 71 0.31 1.21 8.33
N TYR A 72 0.69 0.74 9.52
CA TYR A 72 -0.19 0.78 10.69
C TYR A 72 -0.57 2.22 11.05
N GLN A 73 0.42 3.11 11.13
CA GLN A 73 0.16 4.52 11.38
C GLN A 73 -0.69 5.16 10.27
N GLY A 74 -0.46 4.79 9.00
CA GLY A 74 -1.26 5.25 7.88
C GLY A 74 -2.73 4.84 7.98
N GLY A 75 -2.99 3.59 8.39
CA GLY A 75 -4.34 3.11 8.67
C GLY A 75 -5.03 3.91 9.78
N ARG A 76 -4.34 4.15 10.90
CA ARG A 76 -4.84 5.01 11.98
C ARG A 76 -5.17 6.42 11.49
N MET A 77 -4.22 7.08 10.83
CA MET A 77 -4.36 8.46 10.35
C MET A 77 -5.56 8.63 9.41
N SER A 78 -5.85 7.62 8.58
CA SER A 78 -7.01 7.66 7.66
C SER A 78 -8.33 7.74 8.42
N VAL A 79 -8.51 6.90 9.45
CA VAL A 79 -9.73 6.91 10.28
C VAL A 79 -9.82 8.19 11.09
N GLU A 80 -8.74 8.52 11.81
CA GLU A 80 -8.67 9.68 12.68
C GLU A 80 -9.03 10.96 11.92
N HIS A 81 -8.52 11.11 10.66
CA HIS A 81 -8.86 12.23 9.81
C HIS A 81 -10.34 12.29 9.43
N LEU A 82 -10.93 11.17 8.99
CA LEU A 82 -12.35 11.15 8.63
C LEU A 82 -13.25 11.45 9.85
N LEU A 83 -12.88 10.97 11.04
CA LEU A 83 -13.57 11.31 12.29
C LEU A 83 -13.46 12.80 12.63
N GLU A 84 -12.28 13.41 12.44
CA GLU A 84 -12.07 14.86 12.59
C GLU A 84 -12.92 15.67 11.60
N CYS A 85 -13.14 15.14 10.39
CA CYS A 85 -14.03 15.72 9.37
C CYS A 85 -15.51 15.45 9.63
N GLY A 86 -15.87 14.80 10.75
CA GLY A 86 -17.23 14.57 11.19
C GLY A 86 -17.90 13.30 10.69
N CYS A 87 -17.18 12.42 9.97
CA CYS A 87 -17.70 11.12 9.55
C CYS A 87 -18.00 10.23 10.77
N ARG A 88 -19.05 9.43 10.67
CA ARG A 88 -19.51 8.49 11.72
C ARG A 88 -19.65 7.06 11.24
N HIS A 89 -19.90 6.87 9.96
CA HIS A 89 -20.09 5.58 9.30
C HIS A 89 -18.97 5.35 8.28
N ILE A 90 -17.79 4.97 8.80
CA ILE A 90 -16.58 4.84 8.00
C ILE A 90 -16.40 3.40 7.56
N VAL A 91 -16.31 3.18 6.25
CA VAL A 91 -16.03 1.88 5.65
C VAL A 91 -14.64 1.85 5.06
N GLN A 92 -13.87 0.81 5.39
CA GLN A 92 -12.57 0.57 4.79
C GLN A 92 -12.70 -0.36 3.57
N MET A 93 -12.25 0.08 2.42
CA MET A 93 -11.97 -0.76 1.27
C MET A 93 -10.52 -1.23 1.36
N SER A 94 -10.30 -2.42 1.90
CA SER A 94 -8.96 -2.95 2.12
C SER A 94 -8.38 -3.57 0.85
N GLY A 95 -7.04 -3.53 0.72
CA GLY A 95 -6.34 -4.44 -0.17
C GLY A 95 -6.32 -5.87 0.40
N PRO A 96 -5.69 -6.82 -0.31
CA PRO A 96 -5.64 -8.23 0.10
C PRO A 96 -5.00 -8.39 1.49
N LEU A 97 -5.75 -8.91 2.46
CA LEU A 97 -5.33 -8.98 3.87
C LEU A 97 -4.21 -10.00 4.15
N HIS A 98 -3.90 -10.89 3.20
CA HIS A 98 -2.71 -11.73 3.28
C HIS A 98 -1.42 -10.90 3.13
N LEU A 99 -1.46 -9.74 2.46
CA LEU A 99 -0.31 -8.87 2.31
C LEU A 99 -0.02 -8.07 3.58
N SER A 100 1.23 -8.04 4.01
CA SER A 100 1.65 -7.40 5.26
C SER A 100 1.31 -5.91 5.32
N SER A 101 1.40 -5.18 4.20
CA SER A 101 1.04 -3.76 4.12
C SER A 101 -0.47 -3.52 4.31
N ALA A 102 -1.32 -4.30 3.63
CA ALA A 102 -2.79 -4.24 3.79
C ALA A 102 -3.21 -4.62 5.21
N ARG A 103 -2.68 -5.72 5.75
CA ARG A 103 -2.97 -6.19 7.11
C ARG A 103 -2.60 -5.14 8.17
N LYS A 104 -1.45 -4.48 8.04
CA LYS A 104 -1.04 -3.41 8.97
C LYS A 104 -1.95 -2.18 8.89
N ARG A 105 -2.36 -1.75 7.67
CA ARG A 105 -3.33 -0.65 7.50
C ARG A 105 -4.67 -1.02 8.13
N HIS A 106 -5.15 -2.24 7.88
CA HIS A 106 -6.39 -2.76 8.45
C HIS A 106 -6.33 -2.84 9.98
N GLN A 107 -5.22 -3.31 10.56
CA GLN A 107 -5.05 -3.32 12.01
C GLN A 107 -5.10 -1.90 12.60
N GLY A 108 -4.47 -0.91 11.95
CA GLY A 108 -4.56 0.50 12.38
C GLY A 108 -6.00 1.02 12.35
N TYR A 109 -6.78 0.66 11.32
CA TYR A 109 -8.21 0.97 11.24
C TYR A 109 -9.00 0.33 12.38
N LEU A 110 -8.84 -0.98 12.61
CA LEU A 110 -9.57 -1.71 13.65
C LEU A 110 -9.27 -1.18 15.05
N ASP A 111 -8.02 -0.81 15.33
CA ASP A 111 -7.63 -0.30 16.65
C ASP A 111 -8.26 1.06 16.93
N VAL A 112 -8.33 1.97 15.95
CA VAL A 112 -9.04 3.25 16.11
C VAL A 112 -10.54 3.02 16.28
N CYS A 113 -11.15 2.12 15.51
CA CYS A 113 -12.56 1.77 15.68
C CYS A 113 -12.84 1.30 17.12
N ARG A 114 -12.00 0.42 17.65
CA ARG A 114 -12.11 -0.08 19.04
C ARG A 114 -11.95 1.05 20.07
N GLU A 115 -10.94 1.90 19.90
CA GLU A 115 -10.67 3.04 20.79
C GLU A 115 -11.80 4.06 20.81
N ARG A 116 -12.52 4.21 19.71
CA ARG A 116 -13.63 5.16 19.54
C ARG A 116 -15.02 4.55 19.71
N GLY A 117 -15.11 3.24 19.95
CA GLY A 117 -16.38 2.54 20.09
C GLY A 117 -17.21 2.52 18.80
N ILE A 118 -16.54 2.45 17.64
CA ILE A 118 -17.15 2.39 16.32
C ILE A 118 -17.16 0.93 15.86
N GLU A 119 -18.29 0.47 15.35
CA GLU A 119 -18.38 -0.86 14.74
C GLU A 119 -17.60 -0.86 13.42
N PRO A 120 -16.57 -1.73 13.27
CA PRO A 120 -15.76 -1.76 12.06
C PRO A 120 -16.53 -2.34 10.89
N ALA A 121 -16.44 -1.68 9.74
CA ALA A 121 -17.02 -2.10 8.48
C ALA A 121 -15.95 -2.07 7.37
N TRP A 122 -15.80 -3.17 6.63
CA TRP A 122 -14.81 -3.22 5.54
C TRP A 122 -15.23 -4.12 4.39
N ILE A 123 -14.65 -3.86 3.24
CA ILE A 123 -14.79 -4.63 2.02
C ILE A 123 -13.38 -4.95 1.52
N GLU A 124 -13.04 -6.24 1.41
CA GLU A 124 -11.76 -6.65 0.86
C GLU A 124 -11.82 -6.72 -0.66
N GLY A 125 -10.77 -6.21 -1.30
CA GLY A 125 -10.54 -6.26 -2.73
C GLY A 125 -9.04 -6.32 -3.03
N ASP A 126 -8.65 -5.96 -4.24
CA ASP A 126 -7.26 -5.76 -4.61
C ASP A 126 -6.93 -4.26 -4.79
N TYR A 127 -5.76 -3.96 -5.39
CA TYR A 127 -5.32 -2.59 -5.61
C TYR A 127 -5.66 -2.04 -7.00
N SER A 128 -6.44 -2.79 -7.80
CA SER A 128 -6.79 -2.41 -9.18
C SER A 128 -7.92 -1.39 -9.23
N PHE A 129 -8.00 -0.71 -10.35
CA PHE A 129 -9.10 0.20 -10.65
C PHE A 129 -10.43 -0.55 -10.75
N GLU A 130 -10.43 -1.73 -11.33
CA GLU A 130 -11.59 -2.61 -11.51
C GLU A 130 -12.17 -3.03 -10.16
N SER A 131 -11.30 -3.46 -9.24
CA SER A 131 -11.70 -3.81 -7.88
C SER A 131 -12.33 -2.62 -7.14
N GLY A 132 -11.83 -1.39 -7.36
CA GLY A 132 -12.44 -0.17 -6.80
C GLY A 132 -13.89 0.03 -7.26
N THR A 133 -14.18 -0.24 -8.53
CA THR A 133 -15.55 -0.19 -9.08
C THR A 133 -16.47 -1.21 -8.41
N GLU A 134 -16.00 -2.46 -8.26
CA GLU A 134 -16.76 -3.54 -7.61
C GLU A 134 -17.00 -3.26 -6.13
N MET A 135 -15.95 -2.80 -5.43
CA MET A 135 -16.07 -2.43 -4.01
C MET A 135 -17.04 -1.26 -3.78
N ALA A 136 -17.08 -0.27 -4.69
CA ALA A 136 -18.03 0.84 -4.61
C ALA A 136 -19.49 0.35 -4.77
N ALA A 137 -19.74 -0.58 -5.67
CA ALA A 137 -21.08 -1.17 -5.83
C ALA A 137 -21.51 -1.94 -4.57
N ARG A 138 -20.60 -2.76 -4.00
CA ARG A 138 -20.84 -3.50 -2.74
C ARG A 138 -21.05 -2.56 -1.55
N LEU A 139 -20.30 -1.45 -1.47
CA LEU A 139 -20.44 -0.46 -0.42
C LEU A 139 -21.85 0.11 -0.40
N LEU A 140 -22.37 0.57 -1.54
CA LEU A 140 -23.68 1.18 -1.63
C LEU A 140 -24.83 0.21 -1.31
N GLU A 141 -24.60 -1.09 -1.54
CA GLU A 141 -25.57 -2.14 -1.22
C GLU A 141 -25.52 -2.55 0.26
N GLN A 142 -24.31 -2.77 0.80
CA GLN A 142 -24.12 -3.37 2.13
C GLN A 142 -24.07 -2.33 3.25
N TYR A 143 -23.60 -1.11 2.94
CA TYR A 143 -23.38 -0.03 3.90
C TYR A 143 -23.96 1.30 3.40
N PRO A 144 -25.32 1.40 3.23
CA PRO A 144 -25.96 2.56 2.61
C PRO A 144 -25.79 3.87 3.42
N ASP A 145 -25.54 3.77 4.72
CA ASP A 145 -25.36 4.93 5.61
C ASP A 145 -23.92 5.46 5.64
N THR A 146 -23.02 4.96 4.79
CA THR A 146 -21.61 5.36 4.75
C THR A 146 -21.48 6.86 4.47
N ASP A 147 -20.67 7.56 5.28
CA ASP A 147 -20.31 8.96 5.10
C ASP A 147 -18.80 9.18 4.94
N GLY A 148 -17.97 8.15 5.21
CA GLY A 148 -16.53 8.16 5.05
C GLY A 148 -15.98 6.87 4.47
N ILE A 149 -15.08 7.00 3.47
CA ILE A 149 -14.48 5.87 2.76
C ILE A 149 -12.96 5.94 2.86
N ILE A 150 -12.35 4.84 3.31
CA ILE A 150 -10.90 4.65 3.28
C ILE A 150 -10.59 3.69 2.14
N ALA A 151 -10.04 4.20 1.05
CA ALA A 151 -9.66 3.38 -0.10
C ALA A 151 -8.31 2.68 0.11
N ALA A 152 -8.14 1.51 -0.47
CA ALA A 152 -6.91 0.72 -0.38
C ALA A 152 -5.67 1.46 -0.91
N ASN A 153 -5.85 2.25 -1.96
CA ASN A 153 -4.85 3.14 -2.55
C ASN A 153 -5.52 4.26 -3.36
N ASP A 154 -4.73 5.14 -3.98
CA ASP A 154 -5.26 6.26 -4.77
C ASP A 154 -5.96 5.81 -6.06
N MET A 155 -5.54 4.70 -6.69
CA MET A 155 -6.21 4.16 -7.88
C MET A 155 -7.61 3.65 -7.55
N VAL A 156 -7.75 2.94 -6.42
CA VAL A 156 -9.04 2.53 -5.88
C VAL A 156 -9.88 3.75 -5.51
N ALA A 157 -9.30 4.77 -4.87
CA ALA A 157 -10.01 6.01 -4.54
C ALA A 157 -10.60 6.71 -5.77
N ILE A 158 -9.81 6.83 -6.85
CA ILE A 158 -10.26 7.43 -8.12
C ILE A 158 -11.39 6.60 -8.74
N SER A 159 -11.28 5.27 -8.70
CA SER A 159 -12.32 4.38 -9.22
C SER A 159 -13.61 4.50 -8.42
N VAL A 160 -13.51 4.50 -7.08
CA VAL A 160 -14.65 4.71 -6.17
C VAL A 160 -15.31 6.05 -6.42
N TYR A 161 -14.53 7.15 -6.49
CA TYR A 161 -15.07 8.47 -6.82
C TYR A 161 -15.87 8.45 -8.11
N LYS A 162 -15.35 7.82 -9.16
CA LYS A 162 -16.03 7.72 -10.46
C LYS A 162 -17.40 7.02 -10.33
N GLU A 163 -17.47 5.94 -9.55
CA GLU A 163 -18.74 5.23 -9.35
C GLU A 163 -19.74 6.06 -8.51
N LEU A 164 -19.28 6.71 -7.43
CA LEU A 164 -20.11 7.60 -6.62
C LEU A 164 -20.67 8.74 -7.48
N HIS A 165 -19.82 9.37 -8.29
CA HIS A 165 -20.24 10.45 -9.20
C HIS A 165 -21.30 9.98 -10.21
N ARG A 166 -21.14 8.78 -10.79
CA ARG A 166 -22.15 8.18 -11.71
C ARG A 166 -23.50 7.94 -11.03
N LYS A 167 -23.51 7.72 -9.72
CA LYS A 167 -24.71 7.54 -8.89
C LYS A 167 -25.28 8.87 -8.37
N GLY A 168 -24.65 10.01 -8.70
CA GLY A 168 -25.07 11.33 -8.25
C GLY A 168 -24.69 11.64 -6.79
N ILE A 169 -23.81 10.85 -6.19
CA ILE A 169 -23.31 11.06 -4.83
C ILE A 169 -22.12 12.02 -4.89
N ARG A 170 -22.21 13.10 -4.13
CA ARG A 170 -21.20 14.17 -4.12
C ARG A 170 -20.09 13.85 -3.12
N VAL A 171 -18.87 14.08 -3.54
CA VAL A 171 -17.66 14.00 -2.70
C VAL A 171 -17.03 15.39 -2.69
N PRO A 172 -16.85 16.01 -1.52
CA PRO A 172 -16.92 15.43 -0.16
C PRO A 172 -18.29 15.58 0.56
N GLU A 173 -19.30 16.21 -0.04
CA GLU A 173 -20.50 16.69 0.68
C GLU A 173 -21.40 15.56 1.20
N ASP A 174 -21.60 14.49 0.43
CA ASP A 174 -22.45 13.35 0.80
C ASP A 174 -21.60 12.19 1.37
N MET A 175 -20.40 11.96 0.81
CA MET A 175 -19.42 11.00 1.28
C MET A 175 -18.02 11.57 1.18
N GLN A 176 -17.18 11.38 2.20
CA GLN A 176 -15.79 11.76 2.18
C GLN A 176 -14.91 10.57 1.79
N LEU A 177 -13.79 10.83 1.10
CA LEU A 177 -12.95 9.78 0.54
C LEU A 177 -11.48 10.08 0.78
N ILE A 178 -10.75 9.10 1.31
CA ILE A 178 -9.30 9.18 1.49
C ILE A 178 -8.62 8.01 0.79
N GLY A 179 -7.55 8.31 0.04
CA GLY A 179 -6.68 7.35 -0.63
C GLY A 179 -5.41 7.01 0.16
N PHE A 180 -4.50 6.34 -0.49
CA PHE A 180 -3.18 5.98 0.03
C PHE A 180 -2.17 5.98 -1.12
N ASP A 181 -0.91 6.34 -0.89
CA ASP A 181 0.30 6.38 -1.72
C ASP A 181 0.72 7.80 -2.13
N ASN A 182 -0.21 8.72 -2.38
CA ASN A 182 0.03 10.05 -2.95
C ASN A 182 0.71 9.95 -4.32
N ILE A 183 0.15 9.14 -5.23
CA ILE A 183 0.61 9.10 -6.63
C ILE A 183 0.32 10.43 -7.33
N SER A 184 1.07 10.73 -8.40
CA SER A 184 0.88 11.99 -9.13
C SER A 184 -0.55 12.21 -9.63
N LEU A 185 -1.26 11.12 -9.97
CA LEU A 185 -2.63 11.19 -10.44
C LEU A 185 -3.60 11.72 -9.38
N SER A 186 -3.33 11.48 -8.08
CA SER A 186 -4.19 11.96 -6.99
C SER A 186 -4.26 13.49 -6.89
N SER A 187 -3.24 14.21 -7.36
CA SER A 187 -3.20 15.67 -7.43
C SER A 187 -3.54 16.24 -8.81
N LEU A 188 -3.63 15.40 -9.84
CA LEU A 188 -4.06 15.80 -11.19
C LEU A 188 -5.53 15.52 -11.43
N PHE A 189 -6.13 14.69 -10.60
CA PHE A 189 -7.55 14.35 -10.65
C PHE A 189 -8.39 15.53 -10.10
N THR A 190 -9.63 15.64 -10.54
CA THR A 190 -10.56 16.65 -10.03
C THR A 190 -11.86 15.98 -9.57
N PRO A 191 -12.20 16.09 -8.27
CA PRO A 191 -11.48 16.77 -7.17
C PRO A 191 -10.16 16.10 -6.83
N GLU A 192 -9.18 16.85 -6.31
CA GLU A 192 -7.92 16.29 -5.83
C GLU A 192 -8.14 15.34 -4.65
N ILE A 193 -7.50 14.17 -4.67
CA ILE A 193 -7.72 13.11 -3.67
C ILE A 193 -6.91 13.39 -2.39
N THR A 194 -7.58 13.52 -1.26
CA THR A 194 -6.96 13.44 0.08
C THR A 194 -6.35 12.06 0.24
N THR A 195 -5.09 11.97 0.69
CA THR A 195 -4.36 10.70 0.70
C THR A 195 -3.31 10.61 1.80
N ILE A 196 -2.94 9.40 2.16
CA ILE A 196 -1.77 9.11 3.01
C ILE A 196 -0.53 8.96 2.12
N ALA A 197 0.39 9.91 2.20
CA ALA A 197 1.60 9.92 1.38
C ALA A 197 2.68 9.00 1.92
N GLN A 198 3.18 8.11 1.07
CA GLN A 198 4.40 7.35 1.30
C GLN A 198 5.62 8.11 0.75
N PRO A 199 6.78 8.10 1.43
CA PRO A 199 7.99 8.75 0.92
C PRO A 199 8.73 7.86 -0.11
N ILE A 200 8.03 7.44 -1.17
CA ILE A 200 8.46 6.43 -2.15
C ILE A 200 9.85 6.75 -2.73
N LYS A 201 10.09 8.03 -3.10
CA LYS A 201 11.39 8.45 -3.64
C LYS A 201 12.53 8.18 -2.65
N ARG A 202 12.31 8.51 -1.37
CA ARG A 202 13.30 8.28 -0.31
C ARG A 202 13.48 6.80 -0.01
N MET A 203 12.40 6.03 -0.04
CA MET A 203 12.46 4.57 0.12
C MET A 203 13.31 3.93 -0.97
N GLY A 204 13.10 4.31 -2.24
CA GLY A 204 13.91 3.82 -3.36
C GLY A 204 15.39 4.21 -3.26
N GLN A 205 15.69 5.47 -2.87
CA GLN A 205 17.07 5.92 -2.66
C GLN A 205 17.76 5.13 -1.54
N ASP A 206 17.05 4.90 -0.44
CA ASP A 206 17.59 4.15 0.69
C ASP A 206 17.71 2.66 0.39
N ALA A 207 16.84 2.08 -0.45
CA ALA A 207 16.98 0.70 -0.91
C ALA A 207 18.25 0.49 -1.74
N VAL A 208 18.53 1.40 -2.67
CA VAL A 208 19.78 1.36 -3.45
C VAL A 208 20.99 1.52 -2.54
N ARG A 209 20.96 2.48 -1.60
CA ARG A 209 22.07 2.67 -0.64
C ARG A 209 22.28 1.42 0.21
N MET A 210 21.21 0.88 0.80
CA MET A 210 21.26 -0.34 1.63
C MET A 210 21.81 -1.51 0.84
N LEU A 211 21.36 -1.71 -0.41
CA LEU A 211 21.87 -2.78 -1.26
C LEU A 211 23.35 -2.61 -1.58
N THR A 212 23.79 -1.40 -1.93
CA THR A 212 25.20 -1.14 -2.26
C THR A 212 26.13 -1.30 -1.06
N GLU A 213 25.70 -0.89 0.14
CA GLU A 213 26.41 -1.13 1.38
C GLU A 213 26.50 -2.65 1.71
N TYR A 214 25.39 -3.38 1.49
CA TYR A 214 25.34 -4.83 1.71
C TYR A 214 26.27 -5.58 0.76
N VAL A 215 26.26 -5.22 -0.53
CA VAL A 215 27.19 -5.78 -1.54
C VAL A 215 28.66 -5.49 -1.18
N ALA A 216 28.96 -4.35 -0.60
CA ALA A 216 30.29 -3.98 -0.12
C ALA A 216 30.69 -4.70 1.17
N GLY A 217 29.85 -5.57 1.74
CA GLY A 217 30.11 -6.32 2.98
C GLY A 217 29.93 -5.51 4.27
N ALA A 218 29.29 -4.34 4.18
CA ALA A 218 29.00 -3.53 5.36
C ALA A 218 27.88 -4.16 6.20
N GLN A 219 27.92 -3.90 7.51
CA GLN A 219 26.77 -4.19 8.38
C GLN A 219 25.67 -3.17 8.08
N ILE A 220 24.47 -3.65 7.72
CA ILE A 220 23.32 -2.84 7.42
C ILE A 220 22.23 -2.99 8.49
N ASN A 221 21.48 -1.93 8.72
CA ASN A 221 20.21 -2.05 9.43
C ASN A 221 19.18 -2.68 8.48
N ARG A 222 18.81 -3.93 8.74
CA ARG A 222 17.96 -4.72 7.84
C ARG A 222 16.50 -4.29 7.83
N ASN A 223 16.04 -3.53 8.81
CA ASN A 223 14.67 -3.06 8.89
C ASN A 223 14.62 -1.54 8.97
N LYS A 224 14.03 -0.90 7.95
CA LYS A 224 13.83 0.54 7.93
C LYS A 224 12.36 0.87 7.68
N VAL A 225 11.75 1.54 8.65
CA VAL A 225 10.37 2.02 8.56
C VAL A 225 10.37 3.53 8.38
N PHE A 226 9.62 4.01 7.41
CA PHE A 226 9.43 5.42 7.14
C PHE A 226 8.05 5.89 7.60
N ASP A 227 8.00 7.05 8.22
CA ASP A 227 6.74 7.69 8.56
C ASP A 227 5.99 8.10 7.28
N VAL A 228 4.67 8.01 7.35
CA VAL A 228 3.73 8.48 6.34
C VAL A 228 3.15 9.84 6.74
N LYS A 229 2.51 10.53 5.81
CA LYS A 229 1.91 11.84 6.04
C LYS A 229 0.53 11.94 5.42
N LEU A 230 -0.41 12.52 6.13
CA LEU A 230 -1.69 12.93 5.56
C LEU A 230 -1.48 14.15 4.64
N ILE A 231 -2.02 14.09 3.44
CA ILE A 231 -2.11 15.19 2.48
C ILE A 231 -3.60 15.49 2.28
N LYS A 232 -4.06 16.56 2.89
CA LYS A 232 -5.45 17.01 2.78
C LYS A 232 -5.66 17.70 1.44
N ARG A 233 -6.78 17.35 0.76
CA ARG A 233 -7.22 17.91 -0.52
C ARG A 233 -8.75 17.99 -0.56
N ASP A 234 -9.33 17.92 -1.75
CA ASP A 234 -10.74 18.25 -1.99
C ASP A 234 -11.75 17.14 -1.62
N THR A 235 -11.30 15.89 -1.46
CA THR A 235 -12.21 14.75 -1.19
C THR A 235 -12.54 14.53 0.29
N THR A 236 -12.06 15.42 1.18
CA THR A 236 -12.45 15.50 2.60
C THR A 236 -12.67 16.94 3.01
N LEU A 237 -13.46 17.17 4.07
CA LEU A 237 -13.78 18.51 4.59
C LEU A 237 -12.67 19.10 5.48
#